data_4c3a5ef2303e375b487aa3ed03e52544
#
_entry.id   4c3a5ef2303e375b487aa3ed03e52544
#
_cell.length_a   1.000
_cell.length_b   1.000
_cell.length_c   1.000
_cell.angle_alpha   90.00
_cell.angle_beta   90.00
_cell.angle_gamma   90.00
#
_symmetry.space_group_name_H-M   'P 1'
#
loop_
_entity.id
_entity.type
_entity.pdbx_description
1 polymer ?
#
loop_
_entity_poly.entity_id
_entity_poly.type
_entity_poly.pdbx_seq_one_letter_code
_entity_poly.pdbx_strand_id
1 'polypeptide(L)'
;MINFKFGENNVKLDCEKITFFEKLDEKKKVIVHGVDEEIILNATLRDIEEKLGKNFYKCHKNFLVNIKNIADVDAENRIIKMNNNDQCIVGERHLNKLLRILNEA
;
A
#
# COMPACT_ATOMS: atom_id res chain seq x y z
N MET A 1 -5.55 15.58 -0.65
CA MET A 1 -4.80 15.26 0.58
C MET A 1 -5.76 14.83 1.68
N ILE A 2 -5.50 13.73 2.33
CA ILE A 2 -6.38 13.20 3.37
C ILE A 2 -5.69 13.30 4.72
N ASN A 3 -6.44 13.75 5.73
CA ASN A 3 -5.96 13.77 7.10
C ASN A 3 -6.33 12.46 7.79
N PHE A 4 -5.33 11.79 8.32
CA PHE A 4 -5.54 10.57 9.09
C PHE A 4 -5.24 10.83 10.54
N LYS A 5 -6.12 10.31 11.42
CA LYS A 5 -5.88 10.35 12.85
C LYS A 5 -5.67 8.93 13.34
N PHE A 6 -4.46 8.64 13.78
CA PHE A 6 -4.10 7.34 14.36
C PHE A 6 -3.72 7.57 15.83
N GLY A 7 -4.63 7.22 16.75
CA GLY A 7 -4.43 7.51 18.15
C GLY A 7 -4.36 9.01 18.38
N GLU A 8 -3.26 9.50 18.96
CA GLU A 8 -3.03 10.93 19.20
C GLU A 8 -2.32 11.63 18.05
N ASN A 9 -1.92 10.88 17.01
CA ASN A 9 -1.18 11.43 15.90
C ASN A 9 -2.10 11.83 14.76
N ASN A 10 -1.99 13.08 14.32
CA ASN A 10 -2.64 13.55 13.10
C ASN A 10 -1.60 13.57 11.99
N VAL A 11 -1.87 12.81 10.93
CA VAL A 11 -0.96 12.72 9.79
C VAL A 11 -1.70 13.13 8.52
N LYS A 12 -1.09 14.02 7.76
CA LYS A 12 -1.60 14.40 6.44
C LYS A 12 -0.88 13.57 5.39
N LEU A 13 -1.63 12.78 4.66
CA LEU A 13 -1.09 11.95 3.59
C LEU A 13 -1.70 12.36 2.26
N ASP A 14 -0.85 12.54 1.26
CA ASP A 14 -1.30 12.73 -0.11
C ASP A 14 -1.35 11.35 -0.77
N CYS A 15 -2.56 10.81 -0.88
CA CYS A 15 -2.77 9.46 -1.40
C CYS A 15 -2.24 9.28 -2.82
N GLU A 16 -2.19 10.35 -3.61
CA GLU A 16 -1.65 10.26 -4.96
C GLU A 16 -0.14 10.01 -4.98
N LYS A 17 0.55 10.39 -3.91
CA LYS A 17 1.99 10.21 -3.78
C LYS A 17 2.39 8.95 -3.03
N ILE A 18 1.43 8.20 -2.50
CA ILE A 18 1.71 6.97 -1.76
C ILE A 18 1.82 5.82 -2.75
N THR A 19 2.87 5.00 -2.62
CA THR A 19 3.02 3.78 -3.41
C THR A 19 2.43 2.58 -2.68
N PHE A 20 2.86 2.34 -1.44
CA PHE A 20 2.29 1.26 -0.63
C PHE A 20 2.60 1.47 0.84
N PHE A 21 1.87 0.72 1.67
CA PHE A 21 2.10 0.65 3.12
C PHE A 21 2.70 -0.72 3.41
N GLU A 22 3.71 -0.74 4.27
CA GLU A 22 4.38 -1.97 4.66
C GLU A 22 4.29 -2.18 6.17
N LYS A 23 3.75 -3.34 6.58
CA LYS A 23 3.70 -3.69 7.99
C LYS A 23 5.09 -4.06 8.48
N LEU A 24 5.51 -3.45 9.58
CA LEU A 24 6.75 -3.80 10.25
C LEU A 24 6.52 -4.95 11.24
N ASP A 25 7.60 -5.65 11.59
CA ASP A 25 7.53 -6.72 12.59
C ASP A 25 7.15 -6.20 13.97
N GLU A 26 7.40 -4.92 14.24
CA GLU A 26 6.99 -4.29 15.46
C GLU A 26 5.49 -4.07 15.49
N LYS A 27 4.90 -4.31 16.67
CA LYS A 27 3.47 -4.19 16.88
C LYS A 27 2.95 -2.79 16.56
N LYS A 28 1.90 -2.72 15.73
CA LYS A 28 1.24 -1.47 15.34
C LYS A 28 2.15 -0.44 14.68
N LYS A 29 3.09 -0.89 13.87
CA LYS A 29 3.91 0.03 13.08
C LYS A 29 3.85 -0.32 11.61
N VAL A 30 3.69 0.72 10.80
CA VAL A 30 3.59 0.62 9.35
C VAL A 30 4.47 1.70 8.72
N ILE A 31 5.23 1.34 7.68
CA ILE A 31 5.94 2.32 6.88
C ILE A 31 5.03 2.74 5.73
N VAL A 32 4.87 4.05 5.56
CA VAL A 32 4.23 4.62 4.37
C VAL A 32 5.33 4.90 3.36
N HIS A 33 5.34 4.18 2.25
CA HIS A 33 6.26 4.43 1.15
C HIS A 33 5.62 5.40 0.18
N GLY A 34 6.27 6.52 -0.03
CA GLY A 34 5.78 7.54 -0.95
C GLY A 34 6.80 7.86 -2.02
N VAL A 35 6.39 8.68 -2.99
CA VAL A 35 7.25 9.11 -4.09
C VAL A 35 8.43 9.94 -3.55
N ASP A 36 8.18 10.78 -2.56
CA ASP A 36 9.17 11.72 -2.04
C ASP A 36 9.76 11.33 -0.68
N GLU A 37 9.09 10.48 0.09
CA GLU A 37 9.51 10.21 1.46
C GLU A 37 8.92 8.92 2.02
N GLU A 38 9.51 8.47 3.13
CA GLU A 38 8.98 7.35 3.90
C GLU A 38 8.65 7.85 5.30
N ILE A 39 7.49 7.45 5.80
CA ILE A 39 6.99 7.87 7.13
C ILE A 39 6.58 6.62 7.90
N ILE A 40 6.90 6.59 9.20
CA ILE A 40 6.45 5.51 10.07
C ILE A 40 5.20 5.95 10.81
N LEU A 41 4.16 5.12 10.75
CA LEU A 41 2.89 5.36 11.45
C LEU A 41 2.68 4.31 12.54
N ASN A 42 2.10 4.73 13.65
CA ASN A 42 1.66 3.83 14.72
C ASN A 42 0.22 3.37 14.41
N ALA A 43 0.10 2.40 13.51
CA ALA A 43 -1.19 1.91 13.05
C ALA A 43 -1.05 0.50 12.51
N THR A 44 -2.18 -0.20 12.35
CA THR A 44 -2.20 -1.51 11.67
C THR A 44 -2.61 -1.29 10.21
N LEU A 45 -2.28 -2.25 9.34
CA LEU A 45 -2.74 -2.19 7.95
C LEU A 45 -4.25 -2.18 7.87
N ARG A 46 -4.92 -2.89 8.77
CA ARG A 46 -6.38 -2.92 8.81
C ARG A 46 -6.97 -1.53 9.09
N ASP A 47 -6.41 -0.81 10.06
CA ASP A 47 -6.84 0.55 10.37
C ASP A 47 -6.71 1.46 9.16
N ILE A 48 -5.60 1.33 8.44
CA ILE A 48 -5.32 2.13 7.25
C ILE A 48 -6.27 1.75 6.11
N GLU A 49 -6.46 0.46 5.87
CA GLU A 49 -7.34 -0.04 4.83
C GLU A 49 -8.78 0.46 4.99
N GLU A 50 -9.27 0.47 6.23
CA GLU A 50 -10.61 0.96 6.53
C GLU A 50 -10.80 2.44 6.19
N LYS A 51 -9.74 3.21 6.22
CA LYS A 51 -9.79 4.66 5.96
C LYS A 51 -9.56 5.04 4.50
N LEU A 52 -8.89 4.20 3.72
CA LEU A 52 -8.43 4.57 2.39
C LEU A 52 -9.36 4.21 1.23
N GLY A 53 -10.20 3.21 1.39
CA GLY A 53 -11.15 2.84 0.34
C GLY A 53 -10.55 2.05 -0.82
N LYS A 54 -11.22 2.10 -1.97
CA LYS A 54 -11.04 1.15 -3.09
C LYS A 54 -9.72 1.21 -3.85
N ASN A 55 -9.00 2.32 -3.78
CA ASN A 55 -7.77 2.48 -4.56
C ASN A 55 -6.57 1.74 -3.94
N PHE A 56 -6.76 1.21 -2.75
CA PHE A 56 -5.72 0.47 -2.05
C PHE A 56 -6.14 -0.97 -1.88
N TYR A 57 -5.25 -1.88 -2.23
CA TYR A 57 -5.52 -3.31 -2.20
C TYR A 57 -4.50 -4.02 -1.30
N LYS A 58 -5.00 -4.84 -0.38
CA LYS A 58 -4.12 -5.66 0.46
C LYS A 58 -3.62 -6.84 -0.36
N CYS A 59 -2.48 -6.64 -1.00
CA CYS A 59 -1.88 -7.61 -1.93
C CYS A 59 -1.03 -8.67 -1.23
N HIS A 60 -0.78 -8.50 0.05
CA HIS A 60 0.04 -9.40 0.84
C HIS A 60 -0.26 -9.14 2.30
N LYS A 61 -0.01 -10.13 3.18
CA LYS A 61 -0.25 -9.93 4.62
C LYS A 61 0.48 -8.72 5.21
N ASN A 62 1.59 -8.33 4.58
CA ASN A 62 2.42 -7.22 5.04
C ASN A 62 2.34 -5.96 4.17
N PHE A 63 1.57 -5.97 3.07
CA PHE A 63 1.54 -4.87 2.12
C PHE A 63 0.14 -4.46 1.72
N LEU A 64 -0.07 -3.14 1.67
CA LEU A 64 -1.29 -2.51 1.14
C LEU A 64 -0.85 -1.59 0.01
N VAL A 65 -1.16 -1.95 -1.24
CA VAL A 65 -0.63 -1.27 -2.43
C VAL A 65 -1.63 -0.27 -2.99
N ASN A 66 -1.12 0.87 -3.46
CA ASN A 66 -1.92 1.85 -4.18
C ASN A 66 -2.02 1.44 -5.65
N ILE A 67 -3.20 0.98 -6.03
CA ILE A 67 -3.45 0.46 -7.38
C ILE A 67 -3.12 1.49 -8.46
N LYS A 68 -3.43 2.76 -8.21
CA LYS A 68 -3.21 3.83 -9.19
C LYS A 68 -1.74 4.10 -9.51
N ASN A 69 -0.84 3.73 -8.62
CA ASN A 69 0.58 3.98 -8.79
C ASN A 69 1.38 2.73 -9.19
N ILE A 70 0.68 1.66 -9.56
CA ILE A 70 1.32 0.45 -10.08
C ILE A 70 1.76 0.69 -11.51
N ALA A 71 3.07 0.49 -11.78
CA ALA A 71 3.61 0.57 -13.13
C ALA A 71 3.58 -0.78 -13.84
N ASP A 72 3.88 -1.86 -13.12
CA ASP A 72 3.95 -3.19 -13.71
C ASP A 72 3.81 -4.26 -12.63
N VAL A 73 3.37 -5.45 -13.04
CA VAL A 73 3.30 -6.61 -12.16
C VAL A 73 4.06 -7.77 -12.81
N ASP A 74 5.08 -8.25 -12.11
CA ASP A 74 5.79 -9.46 -12.49
C ASP A 74 5.08 -10.64 -11.84
N ALA A 75 4.19 -11.28 -12.60
CA ALA A 75 3.37 -12.38 -12.09
C ALA A 75 4.20 -13.61 -11.73
N GLU A 76 5.28 -13.87 -12.46
CA GLU A 76 6.13 -15.02 -12.23
C GLU A 76 6.86 -14.92 -10.88
N ASN A 77 7.41 -13.75 -10.58
CA ASN A 77 8.15 -13.51 -9.35
C ASN A 77 7.31 -12.89 -8.24
N ARG A 78 6.04 -12.59 -8.54
CA ARG A 78 5.09 -11.98 -7.61
C ARG A 78 5.60 -10.65 -7.04
N ILE A 79 6.11 -9.81 -7.93
CA ILE A 79 6.62 -8.49 -7.58
C ILE A 79 5.76 -7.42 -8.25
N ILE A 80 5.36 -6.41 -7.48
CA ILE A 80 4.66 -5.25 -8.00
C ILE A 80 5.66 -4.10 -8.06
N LYS A 81 5.80 -3.52 -9.26
CA LYS A 81 6.67 -2.36 -9.47
C LYS A 81 5.83 -1.10 -9.51
N MET A 82 6.19 -0.13 -8.68
CA MET A 82 5.49 1.14 -8.60
C MET A 82 6.07 2.18 -9.58
N ASN A 83 5.34 3.27 -9.80
CA ASN A 83 5.76 4.32 -10.73
C ASN A 83 7.09 4.98 -10.37
N ASN A 84 7.47 4.97 -9.10
CA ASN A 84 8.74 5.52 -8.63
C ASN A 84 9.86 4.49 -8.54
N ASN A 85 9.65 3.30 -9.09
CA ASN A 85 10.55 2.14 -9.05
C ASN A 85 10.60 1.39 -7.71
N ASP A 86 9.84 1.81 -6.71
CA ASP A 86 9.67 1.01 -5.50
C ASP A 86 9.04 -0.33 -5.87
N GLN A 87 9.35 -1.36 -5.11
CA GLN A 87 8.80 -2.69 -5.32
C GLN A 87 8.19 -3.23 -4.05
N CYS A 88 7.05 -3.92 -4.20
CA CYS A 88 6.49 -4.69 -3.11
C CYS A 88 6.06 -6.06 -3.60
N ILE A 89 5.70 -6.94 -2.67
CA ILE A 89 5.39 -8.33 -2.98
C ILE A 89 3.88 -8.53 -3.01
N VAL A 90 3.40 -9.31 -3.98
CA VAL A 90 2.01 -9.77 -3.99
C VAL A 90 1.98 -11.23 -3.56
N GLY A 91 1.09 -11.55 -2.62
CA GLY A 91 0.92 -12.93 -2.18
C GLY A 91 0.29 -13.79 -3.28
N GLU A 92 0.67 -15.06 -3.33
CA GLU A 92 0.14 -16.00 -4.34
C GLU A 92 -1.39 -16.00 -4.37
N ARG A 93 -2.02 -15.94 -3.20
CA ARG A 93 -3.48 -15.96 -3.05
C ARG A 93 -4.15 -14.69 -3.58
N HIS A 94 -3.40 -13.60 -3.73
CA HIS A 94 -3.93 -12.30 -4.11
C HIS A 94 -3.61 -11.90 -5.55
N LEU A 95 -2.72 -12.63 -6.20
CA LEU A 95 -2.23 -12.27 -7.54
C LEU A 95 -3.35 -12.20 -8.58
N ASN A 96 -4.16 -13.24 -8.67
CA ASN A 96 -5.21 -13.30 -9.69
C ASN A 96 -6.23 -12.19 -9.52
N LYS A 97 -6.59 -11.87 -8.28
CA LYS A 97 -7.54 -10.79 -8.01
C LYS A 97 -6.94 -9.43 -8.37
N LEU A 98 -5.66 -9.23 -8.07
CA LEU A 98 -4.97 -7.99 -8.44
C LEU A 98 -4.94 -7.80 -9.96
N LEU A 99 -4.58 -8.84 -10.71
CA LEU A 99 -4.55 -8.78 -12.16
C LEU A 99 -5.93 -8.48 -12.73
N ARG A 100 -6.98 -9.03 -12.15
CA ARG A 100 -8.34 -8.75 -12.54
C ARG A 100 -8.71 -7.29 -12.29
N ILE A 101 -8.35 -6.75 -11.13
CA ILE A 101 -8.60 -5.35 -10.78
C ILE A 101 -7.92 -4.42 -11.80
N LEU A 102 -6.66 -4.72 -12.15
CA LEU A 102 -5.91 -3.91 -13.10
C LEU A 102 -6.49 -3.98 -14.51
N ASN A 103 -7.04 -5.12 -14.91
CA ASN A 103 -7.66 -5.27 -16.23
C ASN A 103 -9.01 -4.60 -16.34
N GLU A 104 -9.71 -4.36 -15.23
CA GLU A 104 -11.01 -3.70 -15.19
C GLU A 104 -10.90 -2.19 -15.10
N ALA A 105 -9.71 -1.68 -14.88
CA ALA A 105 -9.49 -0.25 -14.68
C ALA A 105 -9.55 0.55 -15.98
#